data_fc2ffac57d8b6b63692f3cea0a5b3b08
#
_entry.id   fc2ffac57d8b6b63692f3cea0a5b3b08
#
_cell.length_a   1.000
_cell.length_b   1.000
_cell.length_c   1.000
_cell.angle_alpha   90.00
_cell.angle_beta   90.00
_cell.angle_gamma   90.00
#
_symmetry.space_group_name_H-M   'P 1'
#
loop_
_entity.id
_entity.type
_entity.pdbx_description
1 polymer ?
#
loop_
_entity_poly.entity_id
_entity_poly.type
_entity_poly.pdbx_seq_one_letter_code
_entity_poly.pdbx_strand_id
1 'polypeptide(L)'
;MSRAESMINHLLMQFSQAVNMHIFLNALGAELDELTKALDDLQNQRWIDTGAGVQLDNIGVLIDRSRRIEGAIQLEFFAFFDQPNALPFDVGRFRDTPAVAYTATSILDDETYRPVLWHKVSKDTTTGTTESTIESVKFIYNAPFVALTELGNANIGIGIGRELTDNDVVLARALDLFIRAGGVGLDFVEEIPYPYFGFVDQGDAKGFEVGILPTAIEF
;
A
#
# COMPACT_ATOMS: atom_id res chain seq x y z
N MET A 1 8.60 32.29 -12.37
CA MET A 1 9.20 33.62 -12.19
C MET A 1 9.89 33.61 -10.84
N SER A 2 11.20 33.82 -10.77
CA SER A 2 11.92 33.85 -9.50
C SER A 2 11.58 35.11 -8.69
N ARG A 3 11.78 35.03 -7.37
CA ARG A 3 11.59 36.23 -6.51
C ARG A 3 12.53 37.34 -6.91
N ALA A 4 13.76 37.00 -7.29
CA ALA A 4 14.73 37.95 -7.80
C ALA A 4 14.23 38.72 -9.05
N GLU A 5 13.71 37.98 -10.05
CA GLU A 5 13.11 38.59 -11.24
C GLU A 5 11.94 39.52 -10.89
N SER A 6 11.08 39.09 -9.98
CA SER A 6 9.97 39.89 -9.51
C SER A 6 10.45 41.20 -8.86
N MET A 7 11.46 41.13 -7.99
CA MET A 7 12.02 42.30 -7.33
C MET A 7 12.71 43.27 -8.32
N ILE A 8 13.44 42.74 -9.29
CA ILE A 8 14.11 43.54 -10.33
C ILE A 8 13.06 44.24 -11.19
N ASN A 9 11.97 43.60 -11.55
CA ASN A 9 10.91 44.19 -12.35
C ASN A 9 10.16 45.33 -11.63
N HIS A 10 10.23 45.39 -10.31
CA HIS A 10 9.65 46.48 -9.51
C HIS A 10 10.65 47.57 -9.16
N LEU A 11 11.92 47.49 -9.64
CA LEU A 11 12.89 48.52 -9.45
C LEU A 11 12.46 49.82 -10.15
N LEU A 12 12.65 50.96 -9.46
CA LEU A 12 12.46 52.25 -10.07
C LEU A 12 13.42 52.44 -11.27
N MET A 13 12.94 53.11 -12.32
CA MET A 13 13.65 53.25 -13.57
C MET A 13 15.05 53.88 -13.40
N GLN A 14 15.22 54.77 -12.41
CA GLN A 14 16.51 55.37 -12.07
C GLN A 14 17.58 54.40 -11.59
N PHE A 15 17.17 53.22 -11.09
CA PHE A 15 18.08 52.16 -10.62
C PHE A 15 18.18 50.98 -11.59
N SER A 16 17.49 51.03 -12.73
CA SER A 16 17.44 49.94 -13.70
C SER A 16 18.81 49.53 -14.26
N GLN A 17 19.79 50.45 -14.23
CA GLN A 17 21.16 50.20 -14.68
C GLN A 17 22.15 50.00 -13.50
N ALA A 18 21.68 49.98 -12.27
CA ALA A 18 22.55 49.90 -11.09
C ALA A 18 22.97 48.43 -10.84
N VAL A 19 24.12 48.02 -11.34
CA VAL A 19 24.65 46.65 -11.27
C VAL A 19 24.69 46.12 -9.83
N ASN A 20 25.14 46.93 -8.89
CA ASN A 20 25.23 46.53 -7.48
C ASN A 20 23.85 46.27 -6.86
N MET A 21 22.83 47.03 -7.28
CA MET A 21 21.45 46.80 -6.84
C MET A 21 20.90 45.49 -7.40
N HIS A 22 21.16 45.16 -8.65
CA HIS A 22 20.77 43.88 -9.25
C HIS A 22 21.46 42.69 -8.55
N ILE A 23 22.76 42.82 -8.26
CA ILE A 23 23.49 41.74 -7.52
C ILE A 23 22.87 41.55 -6.15
N PHE A 24 22.58 42.62 -5.42
CA PHE A 24 21.96 42.55 -4.10
C PHE A 24 20.57 41.90 -4.15
N LEU A 25 19.72 42.32 -5.10
CA LEU A 25 18.37 41.75 -5.24
C LEU A 25 18.39 40.29 -5.71
N ASN A 26 19.36 39.93 -6.57
CA ASN A 26 19.53 38.53 -6.96
C ASN A 26 19.94 37.66 -5.76
N ALA A 27 20.88 38.10 -4.93
CA ALA A 27 21.28 37.37 -3.73
C ALA A 27 20.12 37.23 -2.74
N LEU A 28 19.41 38.32 -2.46
CA LEU A 28 18.24 38.27 -1.56
C LEU A 28 17.10 37.44 -2.14
N GLY A 29 16.86 37.52 -3.43
CA GLY A 29 15.84 36.74 -4.11
C GLY A 29 16.14 35.24 -4.10
N ALA A 30 17.42 34.85 -4.23
CA ALA A 30 17.83 33.45 -4.15
C ALA A 30 17.54 32.84 -2.76
N GLU A 31 17.88 33.56 -1.69
CA GLU A 31 17.56 33.13 -0.32
C GLU A 31 16.05 32.99 -0.08
N LEU A 32 15.26 33.93 -0.63
CA LEU A 32 13.81 33.85 -0.53
C LEU A 32 13.21 32.70 -1.35
N ASP A 33 13.80 32.37 -2.50
CA ASP A 33 13.38 31.22 -3.31
C ASP A 33 13.69 29.91 -2.59
N GLU A 34 14.85 29.78 -1.91
CA GLU A 34 15.19 28.62 -1.08
C GLU A 34 14.21 28.45 0.09
N LEU A 35 13.90 29.56 0.79
CA LEU A 35 12.92 29.53 1.86
C LEU A 35 11.52 29.11 1.36
N THR A 36 11.09 29.67 0.22
CA THR A 36 9.80 29.30 -0.37
C THR A 36 9.77 27.81 -0.72
N LYS A 37 10.84 27.31 -1.35
CA LYS A 37 10.96 25.89 -1.66
C LYS A 37 10.91 25.03 -0.41
N ALA A 38 11.60 25.39 0.67
CA ALA A 38 11.55 24.65 1.93
C ALA A 38 10.15 24.64 2.54
N LEU A 39 9.38 25.73 2.41
CA LEU A 39 7.99 25.78 2.86
C LEU A 39 7.07 24.92 1.99
N ASP A 40 7.25 24.95 0.67
CA ASP A 40 6.49 24.11 -0.27
C ASP A 40 6.79 22.62 -0.02
N ASP A 41 8.06 22.26 0.19
CA ASP A 41 8.46 20.91 0.56
C ASP A 41 7.83 20.48 1.89
N LEU A 42 7.83 21.35 2.90
CA LEU A 42 7.21 21.10 4.19
C LEU A 42 5.69 20.85 4.06
N GLN A 43 5.03 21.59 3.21
CA GLN A 43 3.59 21.45 2.97
C GLN A 43 3.26 20.18 2.17
N ASN A 44 4.03 19.90 1.11
CA ASN A 44 3.70 18.87 0.13
C ASN A 44 4.20 17.47 0.54
N GLN A 45 5.30 17.37 1.30
CA GLN A 45 5.87 16.08 1.70
C GLN A 45 5.24 15.45 2.94
N ARG A 46 4.17 16.03 3.48
CA ARG A 46 3.46 15.50 4.66
C ARG A 46 2.19 14.73 4.35
N TRP A 47 1.98 14.39 3.10
CA TRP A 47 0.86 13.58 2.65
C TRP A 47 1.32 12.13 2.40
N ILE A 48 0.39 11.19 2.51
CA ILE A 48 0.69 9.78 2.24
C ILE A 48 1.27 9.59 0.83
N ASP A 49 0.74 10.32 -0.16
CA ASP A 49 1.15 10.17 -1.56
C ASP A 49 2.54 10.75 -1.86
N THR A 50 2.95 11.78 -1.15
CA THR A 50 4.17 12.54 -1.43
C THR A 50 5.25 12.37 -0.38
N GLY A 51 4.88 11.96 0.84
CA GLY A 51 5.81 11.69 1.93
C GLY A 51 6.81 10.59 1.57
N ALA A 52 8.04 10.67 2.07
CA ALA A 52 9.08 9.68 1.86
C ALA A 52 9.87 9.41 3.15
N GLY A 53 10.33 8.17 3.32
CA GLY A 53 11.16 7.76 4.44
C GLY A 53 10.54 8.08 5.79
N VAL A 54 11.27 8.82 6.62
CA VAL A 54 10.86 9.20 7.99
C VAL A 54 9.56 9.99 8.04
N GLN A 55 9.24 10.75 7.00
CA GLN A 55 7.98 11.50 6.96
C GLN A 55 6.78 10.56 6.82
N LEU A 56 6.91 9.55 5.98
CA LEU A 56 5.90 8.51 5.83
C LEU A 56 5.76 7.69 7.13
N ASP A 57 6.88 7.44 7.82
CA ASP A 57 6.87 6.77 9.13
C ASP A 57 6.12 7.60 10.19
N ASN A 58 6.30 8.92 10.20
CA ASN A 58 5.57 9.80 11.10
C ASN A 58 4.06 9.78 10.83
N ILE A 59 3.65 9.72 9.56
CA ILE A 59 2.24 9.54 9.21
C ILE A 59 1.74 8.20 9.76
N GLY A 60 2.52 7.13 9.60
CA GLY A 60 2.19 5.82 10.14
C GLY A 60 2.02 5.81 11.66
N VAL A 61 2.85 6.54 12.39
CA VAL A 61 2.68 6.71 13.85
C VAL A 61 1.36 7.40 14.17
N LEU A 62 0.96 8.42 13.42
CA LEU A 62 -0.30 9.15 13.64
C LEU A 62 -1.54 8.28 13.45
N ILE A 63 -1.51 7.35 12.48
CA ILE A 63 -2.64 6.46 12.18
C ILE A 63 -2.49 5.06 12.80
N ASP A 64 -1.54 4.90 13.72
CA ASP A 64 -1.25 3.62 14.39
C ASP A 64 -0.98 2.47 13.43
N ARG A 65 -0.12 2.69 12.44
CA ARG A 65 0.33 1.68 11.51
C ARG A 65 1.84 1.77 11.26
N SER A 66 2.58 0.86 11.86
CA SER A 66 4.04 0.80 11.70
C SER A 66 4.43 0.26 10.32
N ARG A 67 5.54 0.75 9.78
CA ARG A 67 6.24 0.17 8.62
C ARG A 67 6.77 -1.24 8.92
N ARG A 68 7.03 -1.52 10.19
CA ARG A 68 7.52 -2.80 10.66
C ARG A 68 6.36 -3.76 10.84
N ILE A 69 6.34 -4.84 10.07
CA ILE A 69 5.33 -5.87 10.15
C ILE A 69 5.97 -7.11 10.78
N GLU A 70 5.48 -7.48 11.94
CA GLU A 70 5.91 -8.70 12.62
C GLU A 70 5.19 -9.89 12.00
N GLY A 71 5.92 -10.96 11.74
CA GLY A 71 5.34 -12.19 11.19
C GLY A 71 5.01 -12.16 9.69
N ALA A 72 5.42 -11.11 8.96
CA ALA A 72 5.06 -10.92 7.56
C ALA A 72 5.80 -11.82 6.58
N ILE A 73 6.92 -12.42 6.95
CA ILE A 73 7.72 -13.26 6.07
C ILE A 73 7.79 -14.67 6.67
N GLN A 74 7.32 -15.65 5.93
CA GLN A 74 7.66 -17.04 6.22
C GLN A 74 9.11 -17.28 5.83
N LEU A 75 9.95 -17.56 6.83
CA LEU A 75 11.34 -17.88 6.57
C LEU A 75 11.43 -19.33 6.06
N GLU A 76 11.99 -19.46 4.88
CA GLU A 76 12.40 -20.75 4.36
C GLU A 76 13.59 -21.30 5.17
N PHE A 77 13.50 -22.51 5.62
CA PHE A 77 14.52 -23.15 6.47
C PHE A 77 14.91 -24.52 5.92
N PHE A 78 16.07 -24.99 6.36
CA PHE A 78 16.48 -26.35 6.06
C PHE A 78 15.58 -27.35 6.78
N ALA A 79 14.93 -28.25 6.04
CA ALA A 79 14.21 -29.38 6.58
C ALA A 79 14.25 -30.57 5.63
N PHE A 80 13.92 -31.75 6.16
CA PHE A 80 13.79 -32.94 5.34
C PHE A 80 12.48 -32.89 4.52
N PHE A 81 12.47 -33.69 3.45
CA PHE A 81 11.34 -33.81 2.53
C PHE A 81 10.00 -33.94 3.27
N ASP A 82 8.93 -33.33 2.77
CA ASP A 82 7.57 -33.29 3.32
C ASP A 82 7.25 -32.22 4.38
N GLN A 83 8.09 -31.22 4.57
CA GLN A 83 7.68 -30.07 5.41
C GLN A 83 7.41 -28.83 4.55
N PRO A 84 6.33 -28.09 4.80
CA PRO A 84 6.05 -26.85 4.08
C PRO A 84 7.19 -25.84 4.31
N ASN A 85 7.59 -25.13 3.26
CA ASN A 85 8.71 -24.17 3.25
C ASN A 85 10.09 -24.78 3.56
N ALA A 86 10.26 -26.06 3.33
CA ALA A 86 11.53 -26.73 3.48
C ALA A 86 12.43 -26.52 2.25
N LEU A 87 13.66 -26.08 2.49
CA LEU A 87 14.69 -25.98 1.47
C LEU A 87 15.75 -27.07 1.62
N PRO A 88 16.41 -27.49 0.52
CA PRO A 88 17.48 -28.46 0.57
C PRO A 88 18.71 -27.92 1.30
N PHE A 89 19.63 -28.82 1.67
CA PHE A 89 20.82 -28.54 2.49
C PHE A 89 21.71 -27.40 1.96
N ASP A 90 21.76 -27.22 0.65
CA ASP A 90 22.62 -26.20 0.02
C ASP A 90 22.02 -24.77 0.03
N VAL A 91 20.73 -24.62 0.33
CA VAL A 91 20.00 -23.37 0.19
C VAL A 91 19.31 -22.95 1.50
N GLY A 92 18.82 -23.94 2.27
CA GLY A 92 18.09 -23.69 3.49
C GLY A 92 18.97 -23.26 4.67
N ARG A 93 18.51 -22.27 5.44
CA ARG A 93 19.17 -21.87 6.69
C ARG A 93 18.83 -22.83 7.83
N PHE A 94 19.79 -23.14 8.68
CA PHE A 94 19.52 -23.90 9.89
C PHE A 94 18.68 -23.04 10.88
N ARG A 95 17.73 -23.67 11.51
CA ARG A 95 16.86 -23.02 12.49
C ARG A 95 17.55 -22.99 13.86
N ASP A 96 17.76 -21.81 14.39
CA ASP A 96 18.45 -21.59 15.67
C ASP A 96 17.57 -21.82 16.91
N THR A 97 16.25 -21.73 16.80
CA THR A 97 15.36 -21.77 17.98
C THR A 97 14.07 -22.53 17.70
N PRO A 98 13.69 -23.53 18.50
CA PRO A 98 12.50 -24.36 18.27
C PRO A 98 11.16 -23.66 18.56
N ALA A 99 11.15 -22.49 19.15
CA ALA A 99 9.94 -21.89 19.70
C ALA A 99 9.39 -20.66 18.97
N VAL A 100 10.07 -20.13 17.97
CA VAL A 100 9.61 -18.94 17.26
C VAL A 100 9.00 -19.36 15.92
N ALA A 101 7.82 -18.84 15.64
CA ALA A 101 7.19 -19.01 14.37
C ALA A 101 8.19 -18.70 13.23
N TYR A 102 8.10 -19.45 12.13
CA TYR A 102 8.92 -19.31 10.92
C TYR A 102 8.71 -17.98 10.20
N THR A 103 8.54 -16.92 10.95
CA THR A 103 8.16 -15.59 10.45
C THR A 103 9.20 -14.58 10.88
N ALA A 104 9.67 -13.79 9.93
CA ALA A 104 10.53 -12.66 10.21
C ALA A 104 9.76 -11.34 10.18
N THR A 105 10.29 -10.37 10.87
CA THR A 105 9.82 -8.98 10.76
C THR A 105 10.26 -8.43 9.41
N SER A 106 9.31 -7.95 8.62
CA SER A 106 9.60 -7.20 7.41
C SER A 106 9.50 -5.71 7.65
N ILE A 107 10.41 -4.95 7.03
CA ILE A 107 10.33 -3.50 6.96
C ILE A 107 9.90 -3.18 5.53
N LEU A 108 8.70 -2.62 5.37
CA LEU A 108 8.20 -2.24 4.07
C LEU A 108 8.99 -1.06 3.49
N ASP A 109 9.21 -1.06 2.19
CA ASP A 109 9.67 0.11 1.45
C ASP A 109 8.54 1.15 1.31
N ASP A 110 8.86 2.34 0.86
CA ASP A 110 7.89 3.43 0.74
C ASP A 110 6.75 3.09 -0.24
N GLU A 111 7.06 2.36 -1.30
CA GLU A 111 6.10 1.99 -2.34
C GLU A 111 5.04 1.02 -1.81
N THR A 112 5.46 0.01 -1.08
CA THR A 112 4.57 -0.98 -0.46
C THR A 112 3.88 -0.43 0.78
N TYR A 113 4.50 0.49 1.51
CA TYR A 113 3.95 1.04 2.74
C TYR A 113 2.79 2.03 2.49
N ARG A 114 2.79 2.78 1.38
CA ARG A 114 1.71 3.73 1.04
C ARG A 114 0.34 3.08 0.93
N PRO A 115 0.15 2.00 0.15
CA PRO A 115 -1.12 1.28 0.11
C PRO A 115 -1.59 0.81 1.50
N VAL A 116 -0.66 0.36 2.35
CA VAL A 116 -0.96 -0.06 3.72
C VAL A 116 -1.49 1.09 4.58
N LEU A 117 -0.90 2.30 4.46
CA LEU A 117 -1.39 3.48 5.15
C LEU A 117 -2.77 3.91 4.64
N TRP A 118 -2.97 3.94 3.33
CA TRP A 118 -4.27 4.25 2.73
C TRP A 118 -5.35 3.24 3.15
N HIS A 119 -4.98 1.96 3.22
CA HIS A 119 -5.86 0.93 3.73
C HIS A 119 -6.29 1.22 5.18
N LYS A 120 -5.34 1.54 6.04
CA LYS A 120 -5.66 1.87 7.45
C LYS A 120 -6.60 3.07 7.54
N VAL A 121 -6.35 4.12 6.76
CA VAL A 121 -7.25 5.28 6.66
C VAL A 121 -8.65 4.84 6.19
N SER A 122 -8.74 4.03 5.15
CA SER A 122 -10.01 3.50 4.64
C SER A 122 -10.74 2.66 5.70
N LYS A 123 -10.00 1.81 6.42
CA LYS A 123 -10.55 0.99 7.52
C LYS A 123 -11.10 1.84 8.66
N ASP A 124 -10.43 2.92 9.02
CA ASP A 124 -10.84 3.79 10.12
C ASP A 124 -11.97 4.75 9.72
N THR A 125 -12.11 5.07 8.44
CA THR A 125 -13.14 6.00 7.93
C THR A 125 -14.36 5.30 7.32
N THR A 126 -14.32 3.99 7.13
CA THR A 126 -15.40 3.23 6.49
C THR A 126 -16.65 3.20 7.38
N THR A 127 -17.80 3.22 6.74
CA THR A 127 -19.10 3.00 7.39
C THR A 127 -19.44 1.52 7.55
N GLY A 128 -18.62 0.61 7.03
CA GLY A 128 -18.85 -0.84 7.06
C GLY A 128 -19.94 -1.32 6.10
N THR A 129 -20.29 -0.52 5.09
CA THR A 129 -21.23 -0.94 4.04
C THR A 129 -20.56 -1.91 3.07
N THR A 130 -21.35 -2.73 2.39
CA THR A 130 -20.88 -3.66 1.37
C THR A 130 -20.09 -2.96 0.27
N GLU A 131 -20.57 -1.80 -0.18
CA GLU A 131 -19.90 -0.99 -1.19
C GLU A 131 -18.53 -0.52 -0.72
N SER A 132 -18.44 -0.01 0.51
CA SER A 132 -17.15 0.48 1.05
C SER A 132 -16.15 -0.65 1.24
N THR A 133 -16.60 -1.85 1.58
CA THR A 133 -15.78 -3.06 1.65
C THR A 133 -15.24 -3.43 0.27
N ILE A 134 -16.11 -3.48 -0.75
CA ILE A 134 -15.73 -3.80 -2.13
C ILE A 134 -14.73 -2.77 -2.68
N GLU A 135 -15.00 -1.48 -2.51
CA GLU A 135 -14.11 -0.41 -2.99
C GLU A 135 -12.74 -0.47 -2.34
N SER A 136 -12.69 -0.70 -1.03
CA SER A 136 -11.43 -0.82 -0.29
C SER A 136 -10.61 -2.01 -0.74
N VAL A 137 -11.22 -3.19 -0.91
CA VAL A 137 -10.53 -4.39 -1.39
C VAL A 137 -10.05 -4.21 -2.83
N LYS A 138 -10.87 -3.58 -3.70
CA LYS A 138 -10.44 -3.21 -5.06
C LYS A 138 -9.21 -2.31 -5.06
N PHE A 139 -9.22 -1.31 -4.20
CA PHE A 139 -8.10 -0.35 -4.09
C PHE A 139 -6.82 -1.02 -3.61
N ILE A 140 -6.89 -1.83 -2.54
CA ILE A 140 -5.72 -2.48 -1.93
C ILE A 140 -5.06 -3.46 -2.91
N TYR A 141 -5.89 -4.32 -3.51
CA TYR A 141 -5.39 -5.38 -4.39
C TYR A 141 -5.32 -4.95 -5.85
N ASN A 142 -5.64 -3.70 -6.19
CA ASN A 142 -5.74 -3.23 -7.57
C ASN A 142 -6.52 -4.22 -8.45
N ALA A 143 -7.64 -4.74 -7.90
CA ALA A 143 -8.45 -5.75 -8.55
C ALA A 143 -9.51 -5.11 -9.47
N PRO A 144 -9.75 -5.64 -10.68
CA PRO A 144 -10.75 -5.13 -11.59
C PRO A 144 -12.17 -5.27 -11.04
N PHE A 145 -12.41 -6.32 -10.27
CA PHE A 145 -13.66 -6.52 -9.56
C PHE A 145 -13.42 -7.27 -8.24
N VAL A 146 -14.40 -7.17 -7.35
CA VAL A 146 -14.46 -7.92 -6.09
C VAL A 146 -15.86 -8.47 -5.94
N ALA A 147 -15.98 -9.75 -5.68
CA ALA A 147 -17.22 -10.41 -5.34
C ALA A 147 -17.34 -10.56 -3.83
N LEU A 148 -18.46 -10.18 -3.26
CA LEU A 148 -18.75 -10.40 -1.85
C LEU A 148 -19.94 -11.35 -1.75
N THR A 149 -19.74 -12.46 -1.04
CA THR A 149 -20.74 -13.51 -0.85
C THR A 149 -21.19 -13.56 0.61
N GLU A 150 -22.47 -13.47 0.83
CA GLU A 150 -23.06 -13.59 2.16
C GLU A 150 -23.30 -15.08 2.49
N LEU A 151 -22.70 -15.57 3.57
CA LEU A 151 -22.76 -17.00 3.96
C LEU A 151 -23.75 -17.28 5.09
N GLY A 152 -24.39 -16.24 5.62
CA GLY A 152 -25.22 -16.33 6.81
C GLY A 152 -24.39 -16.34 8.11
N ASN A 153 -25.06 -16.34 9.25
CA ASN A 153 -24.44 -16.28 10.58
C ASN A 153 -23.43 -15.12 10.76
N ALA A 154 -23.68 -14.00 10.09
CA ALA A 154 -22.79 -12.84 10.03
C ALA A 154 -21.38 -13.15 9.47
N ASN A 155 -21.26 -14.07 8.53
CA ASN A 155 -20.03 -14.39 7.83
C ASN A 155 -20.12 -14.01 6.35
N ILE A 156 -19.01 -13.56 5.80
CA ILE A 156 -18.85 -13.20 4.38
C ILE A 156 -17.67 -13.97 3.77
N GLY A 157 -17.79 -14.23 2.46
CA GLY A 157 -16.69 -14.64 1.60
C GLY A 157 -16.31 -13.49 0.67
N ILE A 158 -15.03 -13.35 0.35
CA ILE A 158 -14.51 -12.31 -0.54
C ILE A 158 -13.78 -12.97 -1.71
N GLY A 159 -14.26 -12.71 -2.92
CA GLY A 159 -13.59 -13.11 -4.16
C GLY A 159 -12.86 -11.91 -4.77
N ILE A 160 -11.56 -12.06 -5.01
CA ILE A 160 -10.69 -11.01 -5.58
C ILE A 160 -10.44 -11.33 -7.05
N GLY A 161 -10.84 -10.43 -7.93
CA GLY A 161 -10.83 -10.60 -9.39
C GLY A 161 -9.45 -10.61 -10.05
N ARG A 162 -8.42 -11.07 -9.36
CA ARG A 162 -7.07 -11.31 -9.89
C ARG A 162 -6.36 -12.40 -9.12
N GLU A 163 -5.28 -12.90 -9.70
CA GLU A 163 -4.31 -13.75 -9.01
C GLU A 163 -3.55 -12.93 -7.98
N LEU A 164 -3.42 -13.44 -6.77
CA LEU A 164 -2.70 -12.81 -5.66
C LEU A 164 -1.27 -13.31 -5.61
N THR A 165 -0.34 -12.41 -5.36
CA THR A 165 1.04 -12.76 -5.10
C THR A 165 1.20 -13.25 -3.66
N ASP A 166 2.27 -14.02 -3.38
CA ASP A 166 2.59 -14.45 -2.02
C ASP A 166 2.71 -13.26 -1.05
N ASN A 167 3.21 -12.12 -1.53
CA ASN A 167 3.28 -10.88 -0.75
C ASN A 167 1.90 -10.32 -0.42
N ASP A 168 0.94 -10.37 -1.34
CA ASP A 168 -0.44 -9.93 -1.09
C ASP A 168 -1.09 -10.76 0.03
N VAL A 169 -0.90 -12.08 -0.03
CA VAL A 169 -1.44 -13.03 0.96
C VAL A 169 -0.80 -12.79 2.34
N VAL A 170 0.52 -12.65 2.38
CA VAL A 170 1.26 -12.38 3.62
C VAL A 170 0.85 -11.06 4.24
N LEU A 171 0.74 -9.99 3.44
CA LEU A 171 0.29 -8.68 3.91
C LEU A 171 -1.16 -8.72 4.40
N ALA A 172 -2.03 -9.43 3.69
CA ALA A 172 -3.43 -9.60 4.09
C ALA A 172 -3.56 -10.24 5.48
N ARG A 173 -2.79 -11.31 5.73
CA ARG A 173 -2.72 -11.98 7.03
C ARG A 173 -2.19 -11.08 8.14
N ALA A 174 -1.03 -10.49 7.90
CA ALA A 174 -0.30 -9.75 8.92
C ALA A 174 -1.01 -8.45 9.34
N LEU A 175 -1.78 -7.85 8.45
CA LEU A 175 -2.37 -6.52 8.63
C LEU A 175 -3.89 -6.55 8.80
N ASP A 176 -4.54 -7.72 8.72
CA ASP A 176 -6.00 -7.81 8.68
C ASP A 176 -6.59 -6.80 7.69
N LEU A 177 -6.19 -6.95 6.42
CA LEU A 177 -6.50 -5.99 5.36
C LEU A 177 -7.95 -6.03 4.88
N PHE A 178 -8.80 -6.86 5.45
CA PHE A 178 -10.20 -6.94 5.03
C PHE A 178 -11.08 -6.04 5.89
N ILE A 179 -11.62 -5.01 5.28
CA ILE A 179 -12.57 -4.11 5.91
C ILE A 179 -13.91 -4.85 6.01
N ARG A 180 -14.47 -4.91 7.20
CA ARG A 180 -15.77 -5.51 7.47
C ARG A 180 -16.50 -4.78 8.60
N ALA A 181 -17.81 -4.85 8.59
CA ALA A 181 -18.61 -4.31 9.69
C ALA A 181 -18.27 -5.03 11.01
N GLY A 182 -18.39 -4.32 12.12
CA GLY A 182 -18.18 -4.92 13.44
C GLY A 182 -19.10 -6.12 13.68
N GLY A 183 -18.55 -7.26 14.06
CA GLY A 183 -19.28 -8.50 14.27
C GLY A 183 -19.50 -9.35 13.03
N VAL A 184 -18.99 -8.93 11.86
CA VAL A 184 -19.00 -9.77 10.65
C VAL A 184 -17.70 -10.56 10.55
N GLY A 185 -17.80 -11.89 10.46
CA GLY A 185 -16.69 -12.79 10.25
C GLY A 185 -16.31 -12.88 8.78
N LEU A 186 -15.04 -13.17 8.51
CA LEU A 186 -14.55 -13.55 7.20
C LEU A 186 -14.33 -15.05 7.21
N ASP A 187 -15.02 -15.78 6.34
CA ASP A 187 -14.98 -17.23 6.28
C ASP A 187 -13.93 -17.71 5.29
N PHE A 188 -13.90 -17.13 4.11
CA PHE A 188 -12.89 -17.42 3.10
C PHE A 188 -12.56 -16.20 2.25
N VAL A 189 -11.37 -16.25 1.66
CA VAL A 189 -10.96 -15.37 0.56
C VAL A 189 -10.55 -16.26 -0.60
N GLU A 190 -11.00 -15.92 -1.79
CA GLU A 190 -10.65 -16.64 -3.01
C GLU A 190 -10.10 -15.67 -4.06
N GLU A 191 -9.16 -16.14 -4.85
CA GLU A 191 -8.73 -15.48 -6.07
C GLU A 191 -9.56 -15.95 -7.25
N ILE A 192 -9.96 -14.99 -8.09
CA ILE A 192 -10.76 -15.24 -9.29
C ILE A 192 -9.98 -14.69 -10.49
N PRO A 193 -8.97 -15.45 -10.99
CA PRO A 193 -8.14 -14.99 -12.09
C PRO A 193 -8.93 -14.92 -13.39
N TYR A 194 -8.60 -13.95 -14.24
CA TYR A 194 -9.21 -13.86 -15.58
C TYR A 194 -8.45 -14.75 -16.57
N PRO A 195 -9.15 -15.50 -17.44
CA PRO A 195 -10.61 -15.59 -17.63
C PRO A 195 -11.25 -16.54 -16.59
N TYR A 196 -12.20 -16.02 -15.81
CA TYR A 196 -12.87 -16.83 -14.79
C TYR A 196 -14.00 -17.70 -15.35
N PHE A 197 -14.25 -18.82 -14.67
CA PHE A 197 -15.36 -19.72 -15.01
C PHE A 197 -16.69 -19.14 -14.54
N GLY A 198 -17.70 -19.23 -15.41
CA GLY A 198 -19.08 -18.89 -15.06
C GLY A 198 -20.08 -19.40 -16.10
N PHE A 199 -21.34 -19.30 -15.75
CA PHE A 199 -22.44 -19.71 -16.63
C PHE A 199 -22.79 -18.61 -17.63
N VAL A 200 -23.54 -18.98 -18.68
CA VAL A 200 -23.83 -18.17 -19.87
C VAL A 200 -24.39 -16.78 -19.60
N ASP A 201 -25.02 -16.56 -18.43
CA ASP A 201 -25.64 -15.28 -18.07
C ASP A 201 -24.72 -14.37 -17.21
N GLN A 202 -23.46 -14.74 -17.02
CA GLN A 202 -22.50 -14.00 -16.22
C GLN A 202 -21.47 -13.26 -17.09
N GLY A 203 -21.84 -12.14 -17.66
CA GLY A 203 -20.97 -11.16 -18.34
C GLY A 203 -19.74 -11.72 -19.06
N ASP A 204 -18.55 -11.42 -18.54
CA ASP A 204 -17.26 -11.81 -19.13
C ASP A 204 -16.78 -13.23 -18.75
N ALA A 205 -17.60 -14.01 -18.05
CA ALA A 205 -17.27 -15.38 -17.64
C ALA A 205 -17.10 -16.32 -18.85
N LYS A 206 -16.24 -17.32 -18.70
CA LYS A 206 -15.94 -18.31 -19.72
C LYS A 206 -16.42 -19.71 -19.27
N GLY A 207 -16.75 -20.55 -20.24
CA GLY A 207 -17.18 -21.94 -19.98
C GLY A 207 -16.04 -22.86 -19.57
N PHE A 208 -16.37 -24.15 -19.34
CA PHE A 208 -15.49 -25.18 -18.80
C PHE A 208 -14.13 -25.39 -19.51
N GLU A 209 -14.01 -25.05 -20.79
CA GLU A 209 -12.76 -25.28 -21.54
C GLU A 209 -11.76 -24.11 -21.40
N VAL A 210 -12.23 -22.94 -20.98
CA VAL A 210 -11.45 -21.70 -21.00
C VAL A 210 -11.44 -21.01 -19.64
N GLY A 211 -12.54 -21.11 -18.88
CA GLY A 211 -12.70 -20.44 -17.60
C GLY A 211 -11.92 -21.13 -16.49
N ILE A 212 -11.20 -20.34 -15.69
CA ILE A 212 -10.45 -20.81 -14.52
C ILE A 212 -11.37 -20.76 -13.30
N LEU A 213 -11.37 -21.83 -12.51
CA LEU A 213 -12.14 -21.89 -11.27
C LEU A 213 -11.47 -21.02 -10.19
N PRO A 214 -12.26 -20.38 -9.30
CA PRO A 214 -11.73 -19.70 -8.15
C PRO A 214 -10.89 -20.64 -7.27
N THR A 215 -9.81 -20.12 -6.70
CA THR A 215 -8.95 -20.85 -5.78
C THR A 215 -9.05 -20.21 -4.40
N ALA A 216 -9.43 -21.00 -3.40
CA ALA A 216 -9.48 -20.54 -2.01
C ALA A 216 -8.07 -20.30 -1.46
N ILE A 217 -7.91 -19.21 -0.74
CA ILE A 217 -6.67 -18.83 -0.08
C ILE A 217 -6.84 -19.14 1.41
N GLU A 218 -5.95 -19.95 1.96
CA GLU A 218 -5.91 -20.24 3.39
C GLU A 218 -5.26 -19.05 4.13
N PHE A 219 -5.94 -18.53 5.14
CA PHE A 219 -5.49 -17.43 6.01
C PHE A 219 -5.11 -17.90 7.40
#